data_235a5fb3c102e402feb9add099191e31
#
_entry.id   235a5fb3c102e402feb9add099191e31
#
_cell.length_a   1.000
_cell.length_b   1.000
_cell.length_c   1.000
_cell.angle_alpha   90.00
_cell.angle_beta   90.00
_cell.angle_gamma   90.00
#
_symmetry.space_group_name_H-M   'P 1'
#
loop_
_entity.id
_entity.type
_entity.pdbx_description
1 polymer ?
#
loop_
_entity_poly.entity_id
_entity_poly.type
_entity_poly.pdbx_seq_one_letter_code
_entity_poly.pdbx_strand_id
1 'polypeptide(L)'
;KTGVPRDFAPSAGAFNGGRRLQHAVYAVAAERILGGQVVTGAYHFPTRRGENAIHNFGRLDMAGAGDLLGHMLDGVSAGTFVPTDDGSDCRFCDFAEVCRVRTGDWGKTDSPLADWAAEHLNAGLQPAFAHLRKVRTFES
;
A
#
# COMPACT_ATOMS: atom_id res chain seq x y z
N LYS A 1 -11.89 6.78 -8.88
CA LYS A 1 -10.77 7.70 -8.55
C LYS A 1 -10.70 8.81 -9.58
N THR A 2 -10.40 10.04 -9.15
CA THR A 2 -10.54 11.23 -10.03
C THR A 2 -9.25 11.61 -10.77
N GLY A 3 -8.16 10.91 -10.59
CA GLY A 3 -6.87 11.14 -11.26
C GLY A 3 -5.94 9.96 -11.03
N VAL A 4 -4.79 9.95 -11.71
CA VAL A 4 -3.71 9.00 -11.46
C VAL A 4 -3.01 9.41 -10.17
N PRO A 5 -3.00 8.58 -9.13
CA PRO A 5 -2.28 8.88 -7.90
C PRO A 5 -0.77 8.93 -8.16
N ARG A 6 -0.05 9.73 -7.37
CA ARG A 6 1.43 9.81 -7.46
C ARG A 6 2.13 8.50 -7.18
N ASP A 7 1.48 7.63 -6.41
CA ASP A 7 1.95 6.29 -6.04
C ASP A 7 1.92 5.28 -7.21
N PHE A 8 1.43 5.68 -8.39
CA PHE A 8 1.57 4.90 -9.63
C PHE A 8 2.87 5.20 -10.39
N ALA A 9 3.84 5.83 -9.77
CA ALA A 9 5.16 5.98 -10.37
C ALA A 9 5.78 4.59 -10.63
N PRO A 10 6.50 4.41 -11.78
CA PRO A 10 7.16 3.13 -12.10
C PRO A 10 8.13 2.64 -11.02
N SER A 11 8.76 3.57 -10.29
CA SER A 11 9.69 3.26 -9.21
C SER A 11 9.04 2.69 -7.94
N ALA A 12 7.73 2.71 -7.85
CA ALA A 12 7.03 2.27 -6.64
C ALA A 12 6.82 0.74 -6.56
N GLY A 13 7.30 -0.03 -7.55
CA GLY A 13 7.04 -1.47 -7.63
C GLY A 13 5.56 -1.82 -7.80
N ALA A 14 5.26 -3.10 -8.03
CA ALA A 14 3.89 -3.55 -8.28
C ALA A 14 2.98 -3.35 -7.06
N PHE A 15 3.49 -3.60 -5.87
CA PHE A 15 2.71 -3.55 -4.63
C PHE A 15 2.84 -2.23 -3.86
N ASN A 16 3.77 -1.36 -4.22
CA ASN A 16 4.00 -0.08 -3.56
C ASN A 16 4.06 -0.21 -2.02
N GLY A 17 4.94 -1.06 -1.51
CA GLY A 17 5.08 -1.29 -0.08
C GLY A 17 3.77 -1.73 0.60
N GLY A 18 2.98 -2.57 -0.06
CA GLY A 18 1.71 -3.09 0.43
C GLY A 18 0.50 -2.17 0.27
N ARG A 19 0.67 -0.98 -0.31
CA ARG A 19 -0.44 -0.01 -0.53
C ARG A 19 -1.28 -0.34 -1.76
N ARG A 20 -0.83 -1.25 -2.62
CA ARG A 20 -1.44 -1.56 -3.91
C ARG A 20 -1.58 -3.07 -4.09
N LEU A 21 -2.73 -3.63 -3.72
CA LEU A 21 -3.00 -5.07 -3.71
C LEU A 21 -4.15 -5.51 -4.62
N GLN A 22 -5.06 -4.60 -4.96
CA GLN A 22 -6.31 -4.97 -5.62
C GLN A 22 -6.11 -5.77 -6.92
N HIS A 23 -5.12 -5.39 -7.76
CA HIS A 23 -4.85 -6.07 -9.02
C HIS A 23 -4.50 -7.55 -8.81
N ALA A 24 -3.68 -7.85 -7.80
CA ALA A 24 -3.25 -9.22 -7.51
C ALA A 24 -4.35 -10.02 -6.78
N VAL A 25 -5.05 -9.41 -5.83
CA VAL A 25 -6.16 -10.07 -5.12
C VAL A 25 -7.27 -10.44 -6.09
N TYR A 26 -7.62 -9.53 -7.02
CA TYR A 26 -8.65 -9.81 -8.02
C TYR A 26 -8.19 -10.86 -9.05
N ALA A 27 -6.90 -10.87 -9.39
CA ALA A 27 -6.36 -11.91 -10.26
C ALA A 27 -6.52 -13.31 -9.63
N VAL A 28 -6.13 -13.46 -8.36
CA VAL A 28 -6.28 -14.73 -7.63
C VAL A 28 -7.75 -15.13 -7.51
N ALA A 29 -8.63 -14.19 -7.20
CA ALA A 29 -10.06 -14.46 -7.12
C ALA A 29 -10.65 -14.89 -8.46
N ALA A 30 -10.29 -14.19 -9.55
CA ALA A 30 -10.74 -14.53 -10.90
C ALA A 30 -10.26 -15.92 -11.33
N GLU A 31 -8.99 -16.26 -11.08
CA GLU A 31 -8.44 -17.58 -11.36
C GLU A 31 -9.22 -18.70 -10.66
N ARG A 32 -9.55 -18.50 -9.37
CA ARG A 32 -10.32 -19.47 -8.58
C ARG A 32 -11.75 -19.63 -9.09
N ILE A 33 -12.41 -18.53 -9.49
CA ILE A 33 -13.82 -18.57 -9.89
C ILE A 33 -13.99 -19.07 -11.32
N LEU A 34 -13.09 -18.66 -12.23
CA LEU A 34 -13.22 -18.92 -13.65
C LEU A 34 -12.46 -20.15 -14.12
N GLY A 35 -11.60 -20.73 -13.27
CA GLY A 35 -10.77 -21.90 -13.60
C GLY A 35 -9.70 -21.63 -14.67
N GLY A 36 -9.43 -20.35 -14.98
CA GLY A 36 -8.45 -19.91 -15.95
C GLY A 36 -7.22 -19.29 -15.29
N GLN A 37 -6.33 -18.78 -16.13
CA GLN A 37 -5.12 -18.09 -15.68
C GLN A 37 -5.19 -16.60 -16.05
N VAL A 38 -5.02 -15.71 -15.10
CA VAL A 38 -4.92 -14.26 -15.34
C VAL A 38 -3.52 -13.93 -15.85
N VAL A 39 -3.43 -13.32 -17.00
CA VAL A 39 -2.17 -12.92 -17.64
C VAL A 39 -1.79 -11.47 -17.32
N THR A 40 -2.79 -10.62 -17.05
CA THR A 40 -2.58 -9.22 -16.73
C THR A 40 -3.73 -8.67 -15.87
N GLY A 41 -3.40 -7.78 -14.96
CA GLY A 41 -4.32 -6.92 -14.23
C GLY A 41 -4.06 -5.46 -14.58
N ALA A 42 -5.05 -4.58 -14.47
CA ALA A 42 -4.87 -3.18 -14.77
C ALA A 42 -5.64 -2.25 -13.84
N TYR A 43 -5.06 -1.07 -13.59
CA TYR A 43 -5.80 0.08 -13.07
C TYR A 43 -6.11 1.03 -14.21
N HIS A 44 -7.39 1.31 -14.42
CA HIS A 44 -7.84 2.27 -15.41
C HIS A 44 -8.41 3.52 -14.74
N PHE A 45 -7.99 4.69 -15.20
CA PHE A 45 -8.38 6.01 -14.71
C PHE A 45 -9.16 6.79 -15.78
N PRO A 46 -10.42 6.42 -16.06
CA PRO A 46 -11.19 6.90 -17.22
C PRO A 46 -11.76 8.32 -17.02
N THR A 47 -11.00 9.23 -16.45
CA THR A 47 -11.43 10.59 -16.21
C THR A 47 -10.50 11.59 -16.89
N ARG A 48 -10.95 12.83 -17.12
CA ARG A 48 -10.07 13.90 -17.65
C ARG A 48 -8.85 14.14 -16.77
N ARG A 49 -8.99 14.03 -15.44
CA ARG A 49 -7.88 14.11 -14.48
C ARG A 49 -6.95 12.91 -14.53
N GLY A 50 -7.47 11.77 -14.89
CA GLY A 50 -6.72 10.53 -15.04
C GLY A 50 -6.15 10.35 -16.44
N GLU A 51 -6.45 11.28 -17.37
CA GLU A 51 -5.95 11.26 -18.77
C GLU A 51 -6.22 9.93 -19.48
N ASN A 52 -7.25 9.22 -19.06
CA ASN A 52 -7.58 7.87 -19.52
C ASN A 52 -6.40 6.88 -19.37
N ALA A 53 -5.52 7.10 -18.40
CA ALA A 53 -4.34 6.29 -18.18
C ALA A 53 -4.69 4.86 -17.76
N ILE A 54 -3.90 3.90 -18.27
CA ILE A 54 -3.98 2.49 -17.92
C ILE A 54 -2.61 2.06 -17.43
N HIS A 55 -2.57 1.49 -16.23
CA HIS A 55 -1.37 0.89 -15.65
C HIS A 55 -1.55 -0.62 -15.59
N ASN A 56 -0.80 -1.34 -16.40
CA ASN A 56 -0.86 -2.79 -16.50
C ASN A 56 0.16 -3.43 -15.56
N PHE A 57 -0.21 -4.57 -14.99
CA PHE A 57 0.62 -5.44 -14.18
C PHE A 57 0.57 -6.84 -14.79
N GLY A 58 1.69 -7.32 -15.24
CA GLY A 58 1.83 -8.67 -15.77
C GLY A 58 1.77 -9.73 -14.67
N ARG A 59 1.78 -10.98 -15.09
CA ARG A 59 1.75 -12.10 -14.14
C ARG A 59 2.92 -12.08 -13.15
N LEU A 60 4.11 -11.70 -13.60
CA LEU A 60 5.29 -11.61 -12.72
C LEU A 60 5.13 -10.51 -11.68
N ASP A 61 4.54 -9.38 -12.04
CA ASP A 61 4.26 -8.28 -11.10
C ASP A 61 3.24 -8.67 -10.02
N MET A 62 2.39 -9.65 -10.31
CA MET A 62 1.39 -10.17 -9.39
C MET A 62 1.88 -11.39 -8.58
N ALA A 63 3.03 -11.95 -8.97
CA ALA A 63 3.68 -13.01 -8.21
C ALA A 63 4.03 -12.52 -6.80
N GLY A 64 4.02 -13.37 -5.82
CA GLY A 64 4.31 -12.97 -4.45
C GLY A 64 3.16 -12.29 -3.69
N ALA A 65 2.02 -12.00 -4.33
CA ALA A 65 0.87 -11.42 -3.63
C ALA A 65 0.42 -12.25 -2.42
N GLY A 66 0.52 -13.57 -2.52
CA GLY A 66 0.22 -14.49 -1.42
C GLY A 66 1.15 -14.30 -0.24
N ASP A 67 2.44 -14.16 -0.49
CA ASP A 67 3.45 -13.97 0.55
C ASP A 67 3.29 -12.60 1.23
N LEU A 68 3.04 -11.56 0.42
CA LEU A 68 2.77 -10.22 0.95
C LEU A 68 1.52 -10.20 1.85
N LEU A 69 0.43 -10.86 1.42
CA LEU A 69 -0.76 -11.02 2.24
C LEU A 69 -0.47 -11.82 3.51
N GLY A 70 0.36 -12.86 3.41
CA GLY A 70 0.84 -13.63 4.57
C GLY A 70 1.53 -12.72 5.58
N HIS A 71 2.46 -11.88 5.16
CA HIS A 71 3.14 -10.93 6.05
C HIS A 71 2.18 -9.93 6.72
N MET A 72 1.14 -9.48 6.01
CA MET A 72 0.11 -8.62 6.60
C MET A 72 -0.72 -9.38 7.64
N LEU A 73 -1.14 -10.60 7.33
CA LEU A 73 -1.92 -11.44 8.24
C LEU A 73 -1.12 -11.83 9.48
N ASP A 74 0.18 -12.09 9.35
CA ASP A 74 1.08 -12.34 10.48
C ASP A 74 1.08 -11.15 11.45
N GLY A 75 1.15 -9.92 10.92
CA GLY A 75 1.06 -8.70 11.73
C GLY A 75 -0.26 -8.59 12.47
N VAL A 76 -1.37 -8.83 11.79
CA VAL A 76 -2.71 -8.82 12.38
C VAL A 76 -2.84 -9.90 13.46
N SER A 77 -2.38 -11.10 13.18
CA SER A 77 -2.43 -12.25 14.12
C SER A 77 -1.59 -12.03 15.36
N ALA A 78 -0.47 -11.32 15.22
CA ALA A 78 0.39 -10.91 16.34
C ALA A 78 -0.16 -9.71 17.13
N GLY A 79 -1.31 -9.15 16.72
CA GLY A 79 -1.86 -7.94 17.34
C GLY A 79 -1.02 -6.70 17.11
N THR A 80 -0.19 -6.69 16.07
CA THR A 80 0.77 -5.62 15.80
C THR A 80 0.11 -4.53 14.95
N PHE A 81 -0.50 -3.56 15.60
CA PHE A 81 -1.09 -2.38 14.97
C PHE A 81 -0.20 -1.18 15.22
N VAL A 82 0.71 -0.93 14.31
CA VAL A 82 1.64 0.21 14.39
C VAL A 82 1.11 1.38 13.54
N PRO A 83 1.44 2.64 13.89
CA PRO A 83 1.06 3.78 13.07
C PRO A 83 1.75 3.72 11.70
N THR A 84 1.20 4.46 10.74
CA THR A 84 1.84 4.58 9.42
C THR A 84 3.20 5.24 9.53
N ASP A 85 4.10 4.83 8.67
CA ASP A 85 5.44 5.40 8.47
C ASP A 85 5.47 6.54 7.43
N ASP A 86 4.30 6.94 6.93
CA ASP A 86 4.14 7.95 5.89
C ASP A 86 3.01 8.91 6.25
N GLY A 87 3.34 10.15 6.58
CA GLY A 87 2.38 11.19 6.94
C GLY A 87 1.35 11.49 5.84
N SER A 88 1.65 11.17 4.58
CA SER A 88 0.69 11.35 3.48
C SER A 88 -0.54 10.45 3.60
N ASP A 89 -0.43 9.29 4.25
CA ASP A 89 -1.53 8.37 4.53
C ASP A 89 -2.54 9.00 5.50
N CYS A 90 -2.09 9.93 6.34
CA CYS A 90 -2.91 10.60 7.36
C CYS A 90 -3.89 11.62 6.77
N ARG A 91 -3.67 12.09 5.55
CA ARG A 91 -4.42 13.22 4.96
C ARG A 91 -5.93 13.01 4.89
N PHE A 92 -6.37 11.77 4.71
CA PHE A 92 -7.79 11.39 4.59
C PHE A 92 -8.15 10.28 5.57
N CYS A 93 -7.42 10.20 6.68
CA CYS A 93 -7.62 9.19 7.71
C CYS A 93 -8.69 9.64 8.69
N ASP A 94 -9.71 8.83 8.90
CA ASP A 94 -10.79 9.11 9.86
C ASP A 94 -10.31 9.15 11.31
N PHE A 95 -9.14 8.61 11.59
CA PHE A 95 -8.52 8.57 12.93
C PHE A 95 -7.49 9.67 13.18
N ALA A 96 -7.42 10.68 12.32
CA ALA A 96 -6.42 11.74 12.40
C ALA A 96 -6.44 12.47 13.77
N GLU A 97 -7.60 12.70 14.34
CA GLU A 97 -7.76 13.33 15.65
C GLU A 97 -7.20 12.48 16.79
N VAL A 98 -7.44 11.16 16.73
CA VAL A 98 -6.91 10.20 17.72
C VAL A 98 -5.39 10.15 17.67
N CYS A 99 -4.82 10.17 16.47
CA CYS A 99 -3.38 10.17 16.24
C CYS A 99 -2.74 11.55 16.43
N ARG A 100 -3.51 12.59 16.76
CA ARG A 100 -3.04 13.98 16.92
C ARG A 100 -2.32 14.52 15.67
N VAL A 101 -2.80 14.11 14.49
CA VAL A 101 -2.28 14.62 13.22
C VAL A 101 -2.69 16.07 13.07
N ARG A 102 -1.74 16.96 12.84
CA ARG A 102 -2.02 18.35 12.48
C ARG A 102 -2.09 18.47 10.96
N THR A 103 -3.22 18.92 10.47
CA THR A 103 -3.36 19.33 9.07
C THR A 103 -2.99 20.81 8.98
N GLY A 104 -1.82 21.10 8.40
CA GLY A 104 -1.43 22.45 8.02
C GLY A 104 -2.13 22.87 6.73
N ASP A 105 -1.54 23.84 5.99
CA ASP A 105 -2.02 24.29 4.68
C ASP A 105 -2.31 23.09 3.76
N TRP A 106 -3.29 23.29 2.86
CA TRP A 106 -3.80 22.27 1.96
C TRP A 106 -2.70 21.38 1.35
N GLY A 107 -2.64 20.14 1.81
CA GLY A 107 -1.74 19.12 1.30
C GLY A 107 -0.53 18.78 2.15
N LYS A 108 -0.31 19.47 3.25
CA LYS A 108 0.74 19.13 4.22
C LYS A 108 0.09 18.49 5.45
N THR A 109 0.59 17.33 5.82
CA THR A 109 0.22 16.62 7.04
C THR A 109 1.44 16.62 7.93
N ASP A 110 1.31 17.21 9.10
CA ASP A 110 2.31 17.11 10.16
C ASP A 110 1.87 15.99 11.08
N SER A 111 2.57 14.88 11.05
CA SER A 111 2.27 13.70 11.85
C SER A 111 3.51 13.24 12.61
N PRO A 112 3.75 13.79 13.81
CA PRO A 112 4.88 13.36 14.65
C PRO A 112 4.88 11.86 14.91
N LEU A 113 3.71 11.22 14.89
CA LEU A 113 3.59 9.78 15.05
C LEU A 113 4.07 9.00 13.83
N ALA A 114 3.80 9.52 12.62
CA ALA A 114 4.31 8.92 11.38
C ALA A 114 5.84 9.10 11.26
N ASP A 115 6.35 10.25 11.64
CA ASP A 115 7.80 10.53 11.66
C ASP A 115 8.51 9.59 12.64
N TRP A 116 7.95 9.45 13.85
CA TRP A 116 8.45 8.49 14.83
C TRP A 116 8.39 7.05 14.32
N ALA A 117 7.30 6.65 13.63
CA ALA A 117 7.16 5.32 13.06
C ALA A 117 8.19 5.07 11.95
N ALA A 118 8.41 6.04 11.07
CA ALA A 118 9.42 5.95 10.01
C ALA A 118 10.83 5.79 10.57
N GLU A 119 11.18 6.53 11.61
CA GLU A 119 12.47 6.42 12.28
C GLU A 119 12.67 5.00 12.86
N HIS A 120 11.68 4.47 13.59
CA HIS A 120 11.76 3.16 14.23
C HIS A 120 11.69 2.01 13.22
N LEU A 121 10.97 2.17 12.12
CA LEU A 121 10.94 1.23 11.02
C LEU A 121 12.34 1.09 10.38
N ASN A 122 12.98 2.21 10.10
CA ASN A 122 14.30 2.25 9.47
C ASN A 122 15.41 1.75 10.39
N ALA A 123 15.37 2.09 11.66
CA ALA A 123 16.35 1.66 12.66
C ALA A 123 16.26 0.17 13.01
N GLY A 124 15.11 -0.48 12.72
CA GLY A 124 14.88 -1.89 13.05
C GLY A 124 14.86 -2.20 14.55
N LEU A 125 14.72 -1.17 15.39
CA LEU A 125 14.90 -1.26 16.83
C LEU A 125 13.67 -1.83 17.57
N GLN A 126 12.49 -1.79 16.96
CA GLN A 126 11.25 -2.20 17.60
C GLN A 126 10.70 -3.47 16.96
N PRO A 127 10.52 -4.58 17.70
CA PRO A 127 9.93 -5.82 17.17
C PRO A 127 8.54 -5.61 16.55
N ALA A 128 7.75 -4.68 17.08
CA ALA A 128 6.43 -4.35 16.56
C ALA A 128 6.46 -3.87 15.11
N PHE A 129 7.53 -3.23 14.67
CA PHE A 129 7.68 -2.77 13.28
C PHE A 129 8.20 -3.85 12.32
N ALA A 130 8.60 -5.03 12.81
CA ALA A 130 9.17 -6.09 11.97
C ALA A 130 8.19 -6.55 10.87
N HIS A 131 6.90 -6.66 11.19
CA HIS A 131 5.86 -7.03 10.22
C HIS A 131 5.62 -5.91 9.20
N LEU A 132 5.51 -4.66 9.65
CA LEU A 132 5.36 -3.53 8.74
C LEU A 132 6.57 -3.41 7.81
N ARG A 133 7.78 -3.59 8.31
CA ARG A 133 9.00 -3.56 7.51
C ARG A 133 8.98 -4.62 6.41
N LYS A 134 8.60 -5.87 6.71
CA LYS A 134 8.46 -6.92 5.70
C LYS A 134 7.49 -6.53 4.58
N VAL A 135 6.39 -5.87 4.93
CA VAL A 135 5.41 -5.38 3.96
C VAL A 135 5.98 -4.22 3.13
N ARG A 136 6.68 -3.26 3.77
CA ARG A 136 7.23 -2.06 3.09
C ARG A 136 8.38 -2.37 2.15
N THR A 137 9.21 -3.34 2.51
CA THR A 137 10.39 -3.75 1.73
C THR A 137 10.13 -4.95 0.83
N PHE A 138 8.87 -5.38 0.69
CA PHE A 138 8.52 -6.50 -0.17
C PHE A 138 8.73 -6.13 -1.63
N GLU A 139 9.59 -6.87 -2.28
CA GLU A 139 9.84 -6.84 -3.73
C GLU A 139 9.27 -8.11 -4.35
N SER A 140 8.51 -7.97 -5.44
CA SER A 140 7.94 -9.08 -6.20
C SER A 140 8.96 -9.72 -7.12
#